data_0717425496f888c1d70dd4faad8abd51
#
_entry.id   0717425496f888c1d70dd4faad8abd51
#
_cell.length_a   1.000
_cell.length_b   1.000
_cell.length_c   1.000
_cell.angle_alpha   90.00
_cell.angle_beta   90.00
_cell.angle_gamma   90.00
#
_symmetry.space_group_name_H-M   'P 1'
#
loop_
_entity.id
_entity.type
_entity.pdbx_description
1 polymer ?
#
loop_
_entity_poly.entity_id
_entity_poly.type
_entity_poly.pdbx_seq_one_letter_code
_entity_poly.pdbx_strand_id
1 'polypeptide(L)'
;VAITPVNNFKNILDKLKNKLRAEFGNTLPVYVGHQTKNVSSQYLRLEPVSSDLVEYTKGSEKREFAVNMFYYSNKKNIEQVQLENVLRIVSRIEALVHDNINITLADSTVAYNCRIESTELNVLEEEEAYVVQFVWQCIHLGNLS
;
A
#
# COMPACT_ATOMS: atom_id res chain seq x y z
N VAL A 1 14.25 -17.91 -27.65
CA VAL A 1 14.73 -17.88 -26.27
C VAL A 1 13.68 -17.28 -25.35
N ALA A 2 13.41 -17.97 -24.25
CA ALA A 2 12.43 -17.48 -23.27
C ALA A 2 12.98 -16.23 -22.57
N ILE A 3 12.09 -15.27 -22.38
CA ILE A 3 12.40 -14.06 -21.59
C ILE A 3 12.38 -14.41 -20.11
N THR A 4 13.36 -13.91 -19.38
CA THR A 4 13.33 -13.96 -17.89
C THR A 4 12.81 -12.61 -17.41
N PRO A 5 11.53 -12.50 -17.06
CA PRO A 5 10.96 -11.20 -16.70
C PRO A 5 11.35 -10.77 -15.29
N VAL A 6 11.46 -9.45 -15.10
CA VAL A 6 11.59 -8.85 -13.77
C VAL A 6 10.21 -8.35 -13.36
N ASN A 7 9.70 -8.85 -12.23
CA ASN A 7 8.38 -8.47 -11.72
C ASN A 7 8.50 -7.24 -10.80
N ASN A 8 8.60 -6.06 -11.44
CA ASN A 8 8.81 -4.80 -10.73
C ASN A 8 7.65 -4.45 -9.79
N PHE A 9 6.42 -4.69 -10.23
CA PHE A 9 5.24 -4.38 -9.40
C PHE A 9 5.22 -5.24 -8.13
N LYS A 10 5.52 -6.53 -8.27
CA LYS A 10 5.63 -7.43 -7.12
C LYS A 10 6.71 -6.97 -6.15
N ASN A 11 7.87 -6.57 -6.66
CA ASN A 11 8.98 -6.08 -5.82
C ASN A 11 8.56 -4.84 -5.03
N ILE A 12 7.83 -3.93 -5.66
CA ILE A 12 7.30 -2.72 -5.00
C ILE A 12 6.29 -3.09 -3.92
N LEU A 13 5.34 -3.98 -4.24
CA LEU A 13 4.33 -4.44 -3.28
C LEU A 13 4.96 -5.15 -2.09
N ASP A 14 5.93 -6.01 -2.32
CA ASP A 14 6.61 -6.74 -1.25
C ASP A 14 7.33 -5.77 -0.31
N LYS A 15 8.00 -4.76 -0.85
CA LYS A 15 8.72 -3.78 -0.03
C LYS A 15 7.76 -2.92 0.77
N LEU A 16 6.69 -2.43 0.15
CA LEU A 16 5.66 -1.65 0.85
C LEU A 16 5.02 -2.48 1.96
N LYS A 17 4.66 -3.72 1.69
CA LYS A 17 4.11 -4.65 2.67
C LYS A 17 5.06 -4.86 3.84
N ASN A 18 6.36 -5.05 3.57
CA ASN A 18 7.36 -5.26 4.61
C ASN A 18 7.54 -4.02 5.49
N LYS A 19 7.50 -2.82 4.90
CA LYS A 19 7.56 -1.56 5.66
C LYS A 19 6.37 -1.43 6.59
N LEU A 20 5.17 -1.72 6.11
CA LEU A 20 3.96 -1.66 6.92
C LEU A 20 3.97 -2.71 8.03
N ARG A 21 4.41 -3.93 7.74
CA ARG A 21 4.53 -4.99 8.74
C ARG A 21 5.56 -4.66 9.81
N ALA A 22 6.67 -4.04 9.45
CA ALA A 22 7.69 -3.62 10.40
C ALA A 22 7.18 -2.56 11.36
N GLU A 23 6.34 -1.63 10.88
CA GLU A 23 5.77 -0.56 11.71
C GLU A 23 4.67 -1.08 12.64
N PHE A 24 3.76 -1.90 12.15
CA PHE A 24 2.58 -2.31 12.90
C PHE A 24 2.73 -3.65 13.61
N GLY A 25 3.69 -4.48 13.19
CA GLY A 25 3.90 -5.80 13.78
C GLY A 25 2.66 -6.69 13.65
N ASN A 26 2.31 -7.37 14.73
CA ASN A 26 1.17 -8.28 14.76
C ASN A 26 -0.17 -7.58 15.05
N THR A 27 -0.15 -6.28 15.37
CA THR A 27 -1.37 -5.54 15.71
C THR A 27 -2.24 -5.24 14.52
N LEU A 28 -1.62 -5.13 13.33
CA LEU A 28 -2.33 -4.83 12.10
C LEU A 28 -1.84 -5.76 10.98
N PRO A 29 -2.59 -6.84 10.68
CA PRO A 29 -2.25 -7.73 9.58
C PRO A 29 -2.27 -6.98 8.24
N VAL A 30 -1.32 -7.31 7.36
CA VAL A 30 -1.20 -6.71 6.03
C VAL A 30 -1.33 -7.81 4.99
N TYR A 31 -2.30 -7.64 4.08
CA TYR A 31 -2.57 -8.60 3.01
C TYR A 31 -2.41 -7.92 1.64
N VAL A 32 -2.10 -8.73 0.63
CA VAL A 32 -2.03 -8.27 -0.76
C VAL A 32 -3.08 -9.00 -1.56
N GLY A 33 -3.88 -8.27 -2.33
CA GLY A 33 -4.90 -8.85 -3.19
C GLY A 33 -6.19 -8.05 -3.24
N HIS A 34 -7.12 -8.49 -4.07
CA HIS A 34 -8.39 -7.81 -4.29
C HIS A 34 -9.46 -8.19 -3.28
N GLN A 35 -9.34 -9.36 -2.66
CA GLN A 35 -10.27 -9.84 -1.66
C GLN A 35 -9.51 -10.43 -0.48
N THR A 36 -10.03 -10.20 0.71
CA THR A 36 -9.46 -10.76 1.93
C THR A 36 -10.55 -11.49 2.69
N LYS A 37 -10.27 -12.72 3.12
CA LYS A 37 -11.14 -13.38 4.07
C LYS A 37 -10.99 -12.67 5.40
N ASN A 38 -12.10 -12.26 5.97
CA ASN A 38 -12.12 -11.50 7.20
C ASN A 38 -11.70 -12.38 8.39
N VAL A 39 -10.46 -12.25 8.83
CA VAL A 39 -9.90 -13.07 9.91
C VAL A 39 -9.57 -12.25 11.15
N SER A 40 -9.71 -10.94 11.11
CA SER A 40 -9.41 -10.08 12.25
C SER A 40 -10.33 -8.86 12.28
N SER A 41 -10.38 -8.20 13.45
CA SER A 41 -11.21 -7.00 13.64
C SER A 41 -10.66 -5.79 12.88
N GLN A 42 -9.40 -5.82 12.51
CA GLN A 42 -8.77 -4.79 11.69
C GLN A 42 -7.69 -5.40 10.81
N TYR A 43 -7.52 -4.84 9.63
CA TYR A 43 -6.45 -5.26 8.72
C TYR A 43 -6.17 -4.17 7.70
N LEU A 44 -5.02 -4.31 7.03
CA LEU A 44 -4.62 -3.48 5.91
C LEU A 44 -4.50 -4.37 4.67
N ARG A 45 -5.10 -3.93 3.57
CA ARG A 45 -5.04 -4.66 2.30
C ARG A 45 -4.43 -3.77 1.23
N LEU A 46 -3.46 -4.32 0.50
CA LEU A 46 -2.81 -3.66 -0.62
C LEU A 46 -3.35 -4.25 -1.92
N GLU A 47 -3.83 -3.39 -2.80
CA GLU A 47 -4.38 -3.78 -4.08
C GLU A 47 -3.66 -3.06 -5.21
N PRO A 48 -2.94 -3.79 -6.09
CA PRO A 48 -2.30 -3.16 -7.24
C PRO A 48 -3.35 -2.63 -8.22
N VAL A 49 -3.14 -1.41 -8.70
CA VAL A 49 -4.13 -0.73 -9.55
C VAL A 49 -3.61 -0.53 -10.96
N SER A 50 -2.46 0.11 -11.11
CA SER A 50 -1.99 0.49 -12.44
C SER A 50 -0.48 0.65 -12.49
N SER A 51 0.04 0.55 -13.70
CA SER A 51 1.42 0.81 -14.04
C SER A 51 1.43 1.60 -15.35
N ASP A 52 1.81 2.88 -15.28
CA ASP A 52 1.77 3.79 -16.41
C ASP A 52 3.17 4.16 -16.85
N LEU A 53 3.41 4.09 -18.16
CA LEU A 53 4.70 4.44 -18.74
C LEU A 53 4.91 5.95 -18.67
N VAL A 54 6.01 6.38 -18.06
CA VAL A 54 6.41 7.78 -17.98
C VAL A 54 7.49 8.08 -19.01
N GLU A 55 8.51 7.24 -19.07
CA GLU A 55 9.63 7.42 -19.97
C GLU A 55 10.19 6.06 -20.38
N TYR A 56 10.55 5.94 -21.66
CA TYR A 56 11.10 4.72 -22.21
C TYR A 56 12.52 4.99 -22.70
N THR A 57 13.46 4.17 -22.22
CA THR A 57 14.85 4.22 -22.66
C THR A 57 15.31 2.83 -23.06
N LYS A 58 16.41 2.75 -23.79
CA LYS A 58 16.95 1.46 -24.22
C LYS A 58 17.36 0.61 -23.00
N GLY A 59 16.67 -0.50 -22.82
CA GLY A 59 16.94 -1.44 -21.74
C GLY A 59 16.25 -1.16 -20.42
N SER A 60 15.54 -0.01 -20.29
CA SER A 60 14.82 0.29 -19.07
C SER A 60 13.56 1.10 -19.31
N GLU A 61 12.66 1.09 -18.34
CA GLU A 61 11.45 1.87 -18.34
C GLU A 61 11.28 2.63 -17.04
N LYS A 62 10.83 3.87 -17.15
CA LYS A 62 10.37 4.65 -16.02
C LYS A 62 8.84 4.57 -15.98
N ARG A 63 8.31 4.02 -14.91
CA ARG A 63 6.87 3.84 -14.73
C ARG A 63 6.38 4.41 -13.42
N GLU A 64 5.14 4.85 -13.45
CA GLU A 64 4.41 5.25 -12.25
C GLU A 64 3.47 4.11 -11.87
N PHE A 65 3.63 3.61 -10.65
CA PHE A 65 2.81 2.53 -10.09
C PHE A 65 1.83 3.10 -9.09
N ALA A 66 0.59 2.62 -9.15
CA ALA A 66 -0.44 3.00 -8.19
C ALA A 66 -0.95 1.77 -7.44
N VAL A 67 -1.08 1.92 -6.14
CA VAL A 67 -1.57 0.89 -5.23
C VAL A 67 -2.64 1.49 -4.35
N ASN A 68 -3.80 0.85 -4.27
CA ASN A 68 -4.79 1.19 -3.26
C ASN A 68 -4.47 0.46 -1.98
N MET A 69 -4.49 1.19 -0.87
CA MET A 69 -4.36 0.61 0.47
C MET A 69 -5.70 0.80 1.17
N PHE A 70 -6.25 -0.30 1.70
CA PHE A 70 -7.52 -0.26 2.44
C PHE A 70 -7.25 -0.64 3.88
N TYR A 71 -7.57 0.26 4.79
CA TYR A 71 -7.56 -0.03 6.21
C TYR A 71 -9.00 -0.27 6.65
N TYR A 72 -9.24 -1.46 7.18
CA TYR A 72 -10.56 -1.89 7.66
C TYR A 72 -10.53 -2.01 9.18
N SER A 73 -11.55 -1.49 9.84
CA SER A 73 -11.73 -1.62 11.29
C SER A 73 -13.22 -1.85 11.60
N ASN A 74 -13.53 -3.01 12.21
CA ASN A 74 -14.90 -3.36 12.57
C ASN A 74 -15.14 -3.40 14.08
N LYS A 75 -14.36 -2.64 14.85
CA LYS A 75 -14.55 -2.59 16.30
C LYS A 75 -15.91 -2.03 16.67
N LYS A 76 -16.70 -2.82 17.40
CA LYS A 76 -18.01 -2.41 17.92
C LYS A 76 -17.86 -1.72 19.28
N ASN A 77 -17.07 -0.68 19.35
CA ASN A 77 -16.87 0.11 20.55
C ASN A 77 -17.70 1.39 20.49
N ILE A 78 -17.57 2.21 21.52
CA ILE A 78 -18.13 3.56 21.51
C ILE A 78 -17.61 4.26 20.27
N GLU A 79 -18.52 4.74 19.43
CA GLU A 79 -18.23 5.26 18.09
C GLU A 79 -17.13 6.31 18.06
N GLN A 80 -17.12 7.24 19.03
CA GLN A 80 -16.11 8.28 19.11
C GLN A 80 -14.71 7.70 19.33
N VAL A 81 -14.59 6.73 20.22
CA VAL A 81 -13.29 6.07 20.53
C VAL A 81 -12.80 5.29 19.31
N GLN A 82 -13.70 4.64 18.60
CA GLN A 82 -13.37 3.92 17.37
C GLN A 82 -12.84 4.87 16.30
N LEU A 83 -13.52 6.00 16.10
CA LEU A 83 -13.11 7.00 15.12
C LEU A 83 -11.72 7.57 15.46
N GLU A 84 -11.47 7.91 16.72
CA GLU A 84 -10.16 8.40 17.16
C GLU A 84 -9.05 7.38 16.89
N ASN A 85 -9.31 6.10 17.15
CA ASN A 85 -8.36 5.03 16.87
C ASN A 85 -8.07 4.87 15.38
N VAL A 86 -9.12 4.95 14.56
CA VAL A 86 -8.99 4.90 13.10
C VAL A 86 -8.13 6.05 12.61
N LEU A 87 -8.40 7.28 13.06
CA LEU A 87 -7.64 8.46 12.65
C LEU A 87 -6.17 8.38 13.11
N ARG A 88 -5.91 7.77 14.27
CA ARG A 88 -4.54 7.55 14.74
C ARG A 88 -3.77 6.61 13.83
N ILE A 89 -4.40 5.50 13.41
CA ILE A 89 -3.79 4.55 12.49
C ILE A 89 -3.57 5.20 11.12
N VAL A 90 -4.53 5.99 10.63
CA VAL A 90 -4.39 6.74 9.39
C VAL A 90 -3.17 7.66 9.44
N SER A 91 -3.00 8.41 10.54
CA SER A 91 -1.86 9.30 10.71
C SER A 91 -0.53 8.55 10.73
N ARG A 92 -0.49 7.36 11.34
CA ARG A 92 0.72 6.54 11.36
C ARG A 92 1.08 6.04 9.96
N ILE A 93 0.08 5.62 9.19
CA ILE A 93 0.30 5.17 7.81
C ILE A 93 0.84 6.32 6.95
N GLU A 94 0.22 7.49 7.05
CA GLU A 94 0.66 8.67 6.30
C GLU A 94 2.07 9.10 6.69
N ALA A 95 2.40 9.10 7.98
CA ALA A 95 3.74 9.43 8.45
C ALA A 95 4.77 8.40 7.98
N LEU A 96 4.45 7.13 8.02
CA LEU A 96 5.34 6.07 7.55
C LEU A 96 5.65 6.23 6.06
N VAL A 97 4.65 6.50 5.25
CA VAL A 97 4.84 6.73 3.80
C VAL A 97 5.68 7.98 3.57
N HIS A 98 5.41 9.05 4.30
CA HIS A 98 6.17 10.29 4.18
C HIS A 98 7.66 10.08 4.53
N ASP A 99 7.95 9.26 5.53
CA ASP A 99 9.33 8.95 5.93
C ASP A 99 10.02 7.99 4.94
N ASN A 100 9.28 7.37 4.04
CA ASN A 100 9.78 6.43 3.05
C ASN A 100 9.48 6.89 1.62
N ILE A 101 9.86 8.12 1.31
CA ILE A 101 9.72 8.70 -0.04
C ILE A 101 10.48 7.87 -1.07
N ASN A 102 11.62 7.31 -0.67
CA ASN A 102 12.41 6.40 -1.48
C ASN A 102 12.49 5.05 -0.79
N ILE A 103 12.21 3.98 -1.51
CA ILE A 103 12.35 2.62 -0.99
C ILE A 103 13.26 1.82 -1.91
N THR A 104 14.21 1.10 -1.32
CA THR A 104 15.11 0.20 -2.05
C THR A 104 14.48 -1.17 -2.17
N LEU A 105 14.33 -1.65 -3.39
CA LEU A 105 13.71 -2.94 -3.67
C LEU A 105 14.73 -4.10 -3.54
N ALA A 106 14.23 -5.33 -3.58
CA ALA A 106 15.05 -6.51 -3.42
C ALA A 106 16.13 -6.64 -4.51
N ASP A 107 15.88 -6.12 -5.70
CA ASP A 107 16.84 -6.13 -6.82
C ASP A 107 17.80 -4.93 -6.81
N SER A 108 17.85 -4.17 -5.71
CA SER A 108 18.67 -2.98 -5.52
C SER A 108 18.24 -1.75 -6.34
N THR A 109 17.15 -1.83 -7.10
CA THR A 109 16.56 -0.65 -7.72
C THR A 109 15.75 0.12 -6.68
N VAL A 110 15.48 1.41 -6.96
CA VAL A 110 14.80 2.31 -6.02
C VAL A 110 13.48 2.76 -6.61
N ALA A 111 12.40 2.59 -5.83
CA ALA A 111 11.15 3.28 -6.09
C ALA A 111 11.22 4.62 -5.36
N TYR A 112 10.95 5.71 -6.06
CA TYR A 112 11.09 7.06 -5.52
C TYR A 112 9.80 7.85 -5.69
N ASN A 113 9.74 9.01 -5.04
CA ASN A 113 8.56 9.85 -5.01
C ASN A 113 7.33 9.06 -4.52
N CYS A 114 7.56 8.17 -3.54
CA CYS A 114 6.50 7.39 -2.91
C CYS A 114 5.65 8.32 -2.05
N ARG A 115 4.34 8.28 -2.26
CA ARG A 115 3.44 9.24 -1.60
C ARG A 115 2.02 8.71 -1.54
N ILE A 116 1.25 9.27 -0.63
CA ILE A 116 -0.20 9.09 -0.61
C ILE A 116 -0.82 10.29 -1.31
N GLU A 117 -1.50 10.05 -2.43
CA GLU A 117 -2.17 11.08 -3.20
C GLU A 117 -3.49 11.51 -2.59
N SER A 118 -4.22 10.56 -2.00
CA SER A 118 -5.49 10.84 -1.37
C SER A 118 -5.80 9.84 -0.28
N THR A 119 -6.58 10.28 0.70
CA THR A 119 -7.09 9.46 1.79
C THR A 119 -8.60 9.70 1.87
N GLU A 120 -9.38 8.64 1.82
CA GLU A 120 -10.84 8.73 1.89
C GLU A 120 -11.36 7.81 3.00
N LEU A 121 -12.16 8.37 3.89
CA LEU A 121 -12.79 7.63 4.99
C LEU A 121 -14.23 7.30 4.62
N ASN A 122 -14.55 6.01 4.64
CA ASN A 122 -15.90 5.52 4.39
C ASN A 122 -16.40 4.75 5.60
N VAL A 123 -17.70 4.87 5.85
CA VAL A 123 -18.37 4.14 6.93
C VAL A 123 -19.26 3.08 6.30
N LEU A 124 -19.05 1.82 6.71
CA LEU A 124 -19.93 0.71 6.33
C LEU A 124 -20.94 0.50 7.44
N GLU A 125 -22.09 1.13 7.31
CA GLU A 125 -23.11 1.15 8.38
C GLU A 125 -23.64 -0.24 8.72
N GLU A 126 -23.87 -1.08 7.72
CA GLU A 126 -24.38 -2.45 7.92
C GLU A 126 -23.40 -3.33 8.68
N GLU A 127 -22.10 -3.13 8.48
CA GLU A 127 -21.06 -3.91 9.12
C GLU A 127 -20.50 -3.24 10.39
N GLU A 128 -20.96 -2.04 10.70
CA GLU A 128 -20.45 -1.20 11.78
C GLU A 128 -18.93 -1.05 11.70
N ALA A 129 -18.44 -0.74 10.50
CA ALA A 129 -17.02 -0.71 10.21
C ALA A 129 -16.61 0.59 9.54
N TYR A 130 -15.34 0.95 9.71
CA TYR A 130 -14.69 2.01 8.95
C TYR A 130 -13.78 1.40 7.90
N VAL A 131 -13.79 1.95 6.70
CA VAL A 131 -12.84 1.63 5.64
C VAL A 131 -12.16 2.91 5.20
N VAL A 132 -10.84 2.95 5.29
CA VAL A 132 -10.05 4.08 4.81
C VAL A 132 -9.30 3.63 3.56
N GLN A 133 -9.52 4.33 2.46
CA GLN A 133 -8.82 4.08 1.22
C GLN A 133 -7.72 5.12 1.03
N PHE A 134 -6.50 4.61 0.84
CA PHE A 134 -5.34 5.44 0.48
C PHE A 134 -4.98 5.13 -0.96
N VAL A 135 -4.66 6.16 -1.73
CA VAL A 135 -4.06 5.99 -3.05
C VAL A 135 -2.58 6.26 -2.91
N TRP A 136 -1.78 5.20 -2.96
CA TRP A 136 -0.33 5.27 -2.88
C TRP A 136 0.26 5.18 -4.27
N GLN A 137 1.23 6.03 -4.57
CA GLN A 137 1.90 6.05 -5.86
C GLN A 137 3.41 6.17 -5.69
N CYS A 138 4.14 5.63 -6.65
CA CYS A 138 5.58 5.79 -6.72
C CYS A 138 6.04 5.80 -8.17
N ILE A 139 7.28 6.23 -8.37
CA ILE A 139 7.94 6.17 -9.67
C ILE A 139 9.10 5.20 -9.57
N HIS A 140 9.27 4.36 -10.55
CA HIS A 140 10.34 3.36 -10.58
C HIS A 140 10.99 3.32 -11.95
N LEU A 141 12.32 3.39 -11.96
CA LEU A 141 13.12 3.16 -13.15
C LEU A 141 13.72 1.77 -13.01
N GLY A 142 13.34 0.87 -13.90
CA GLY A 142 13.76 -0.51 -13.79
C GLY A 142 13.91 -1.21 -15.12
N ASN A 143 14.51 -2.38 -15.06
CA ASN A 143 14.67 -3.26 -16.21
C ASN A 143 13.47 -4.19 -16.29
N LEU A 144 13.15 -4.63 -17.51
CA LEU A 144 12.05 -5.58 -17.75
C LEU A 144 12.53 -7.03 -17.79
N SER A 145 13.80 -7.23 -17.97
CA SER A 145 14.39 -8.56 -18.01
C SER A 145 15.89 -8.53 -17.68
#